data_77a0203140c90927849b83d69771461b
#
_entry.id   77a0203140c90927849b83d69771461b
#
_cell.length_a   1.000
_cell.length_b   1.000
_cell.length_c   1.000
_cell.angle_alpha   90.00
_cell.angle_beta   90.00
_cell.angle_gamma   90.00
#
_symmetry.space_group_name_H-M   'P 1'
#
loop_
_entity.id
_entity.type
_entity.pdbx_description
1 polymer ?
#
loop_
_entity_poly.entity_id
_entity_poly.type
_entity_poly.pdbx_seq_one_letter_code
_entity_poly.pdbx_strand_id
1 'polypeptide(L)'
;MAQVFRTRITELFGIEHPILGGGLMWLSDADYVAALVNAGCMGFITPRSFERDEDFAAALMRCAELTGGRPFGVNLTLSSRPEANHAVTRWLEIAPDHGVRFFETAGYAPTNVIETL
;
A
#
# COMPACT_ATOMS: atom_id res chain seq x y z
N MET A 1 6.66 22.58 3.83
CA MET A 1 7.17 22.63 5.22
C MET A 1 8.57 22.06 5.27
N ALA A 2 9.43 22.62 6.12
CA ALA A 2 10.76 22.05 6.31
C ALA A 2 10.66 20.67 6.96
N GLN A 3 11.40 19.70 6.44
CA GLN A 3 11.47 18.36 7.01
C GLN A 3 12.17 18.41 8.38
N VAL A 4 11.48 17.95 9.42
CA VAL A 4 12.00 17.96 10.80
C VAL A 4 12.92 16.76 11.05
N PHE A 5 12.60 15.62 10.43
CA PHE A 5 13.36 14.39 10.57
C PHE A 5 13.88 13.91 9.23
N ARG A 6 15.19 13.63 9.18
CA ARG A 6 15.80 12.96 8.05
C ARG A 6 16.28 11.58 8.48
N THR A 7 15.56 10.54 8.06
CA THR A 7 15.81 9.14 8.41
C THR A 7 15.83 8.29 7.16
N ARG A 8 16.31 7.05 7.28
CA ARG A 8 16.24 6.08 6.18
C ARG A 8 14.80 5.84 5.71
N ILE A 9 13.81 5.88 6.61
CA ILE A 9 12.39 5.74 6.29
C ILE A 9 11.89 6.93 5.47
N THR A 10 12.21 8.16 5.89
CA THR A 10 11.78 9.34 5.14
C THR A 10 12.43 9.42 3.76
N GLU A 11 13.68 8.99 3.64
CA GLU A 11 14.38 8.95 2.35
C GLU A 11 13.87 7.83 1.44
N LEU A 12 13.61 6.64 2.00
CA LEU A 12 13.11 5.48 1.25
C LEU A 12 11.75 5.77 0.58
N PHE A 13 10.83 6.34 1.34
CA PHE A 13 9.46 6.58 0.87
C PHE A 13 9.26 7.99 0.30
N GLY A 14 10.19 8.90 0.49
CA GLY A 14 10.01 10.30 0.08
C GLY A 14 8.95 11.03 0.90
N ILE A 15 8.87 10.77 2.19
CA ILE A 15 7.89 11.32 3.12
C ILE A 15 8.52 12.29 4.14
N GLU A 16 7.71 13.17 4.72
CA GLU A 16 8.19 14.17 5.68
C GLU A 16 8.43 13.60 7.07
N HIS A 17 7.55 12.70 7.51
CA HIS A 17 7.57 12.12 8.85
C HIS A 17 7.89 10.62 8.79
N PRO A 18 8.73 10.08 9.67
CA PRO A 18 9.04 8.66 9.69
C PRO A 18 7.89 7.85 10.33
N ILE A 19 6.70 7.98 9.77
CA ILE A 19 5.46 7.38 10.25
C ILE A 19 4.83 6.58 9.12
N LEU A 20 4.55 5.31 9.41
CA LEU A 20 3.89 4.39 8.49
C LEU A 20 2.51 4.02 9.04
N GLY A 21 1.46 4.31 8.28
CA GLY A 21 0.12 3.80 8.53
C GLY A 21 -0.05 2.46 7.83
N GLY A 22 0.18 1.37 8.53
CA GLY A 22 0.03 0.02 7.99
C GLY A 22 -1.39 -0.27 7.51
N GLY A 23 -1.53 -1.27 6.62
CA GLY A 23 -2.82 -1.67 6.08
C GLY A 23 -3.73 -2.28 7.15
N LEU A 24 -4.92 -1.73 7.27
CA LEU A 24 -5.97 -2.21 8.17
C LEU A 24 -7.17 -2.66 7.33
N MET A 25 -7.53 -3.95 7.42
CA MET A 25 -8.70 -4.48 6.72
C MET A 25 -9.95 -3.66 7.07
N TRP A 26 -10.75 -3.30 6.06
CA TRP A 26 -11.96 -2.49 6.12
C TRP A 26 -11.75 -1.00 6.43
N LEU A 27 -10.57 -0.56 6.83
CA LEU A 27 -10.27 0.83 7.19
C LEU A 27 -9.32 1.52 6.21
N SER A 28 -8.30 0.82 5.73
CA SER A 28 -7.28 1.41 4.85
C SER A 28 -7.76 1.44 3.39
N ASP A 29 -8.73 2.29 3.13
CA ASP A 29 -9.21 2.63 1.79
C ASP A 29 -8.44 3.83 1.20
N ALA A 30 -8.85 4.27 0.01
CA ALA A 30 -8.21 5.38 -0.68
C ALA A 30 -8.24 6.69 0.11
N ASP A 31 -9.36 7.02 0.75
CA ASP A 31 -9.52 8.27 1.50
C ASP A 31 -8.65 8.28 2.76
N TYR A 32 -8.63 7.18 3.51
CA TYR A 32 -7.79 7.04 4.70
C TYR A 32 -6.29 7.12 4.34
N VAL A 33 -5.86 6.37 3.33
CA VAL A 33 -4.45 6.36 2.91
C VAL A 33 -4.03 7.70 2.36
N ALA A 34 -4.89 8.35 1.56
CA ALA A 34 -4.60 9.69 1.06
C ALA A 34 -4.46 10.73 2.18
N ALA A 35 -5.26 10.63 3.25
CA ALA A 35 -5.13 11.49 4.42
C ALA A 35 -3.76 11.34 5.09
N LEU A 36 -3.27 10.11 5.25
CA LEU A 36 -1.93 9.83 5.76
C LEU A 36 -0.83 10.44 4.88
N VAL A 37 -0.92 10.19 3.57
CA VAL A 37 0.06 10.68 2.61
C VAL A 37 0.09 12.21 2.57
N ASN A 38 -1.07 12.84 2.56
CA ASN A 38 -1.19 14.30 2.55
C ASN A 38 -0.72 14.93 3.86
N ALA A 39 -0.71 14.18 4.96
CA ALA A 39 -0.12 14.60 6.22
C ALA A 39 1.41 14.40 6.29
N GLY A 40 2.03 13.91 5.23
CA GLY A 40 3.48 13.67 5.16
C GLY A 40 3.93 12.31 5.67
N CYS A 41 3.01 11.36 5.81
CA CYS A 41 3.26 9.99 6.26
C CYS A 41 3.19 9.01 5.07
N MET A 42 3.55 7.74 5.30
CA MET A 42 3.30 6.67 4.34
C MET A 42 2.05 5.89 4.75
N GLY A 43 1.21 5.53 3.77
CA GLY A 43 0.04 4.71 3.99
C GLY A 43 -0.03 3.56 2.98
N PHE A 44 -0.73 2.49 3.36
CA PHE A 44 -0.87 1.27 2.55
C PHE A 44 -2.34 0.89 2.42
N ILE A 45 -2.83 0.82 1.17
CA ILE A 45 -4.18 0.33 0.88
C ILE A 45 -4.23 -1.18 1.11
N THR A 46 -5.33 -1.67 1.68
CA THR A 46 -5.56 -3.08 1.95
C THR A 46 -6.46 -3.70 0.87
N PRO A 47 -5.92 -4.47 -0.09
CA PRO A 47 -6.71 -5.05 -1.18
C PRO A 47 -7.80 -6.01 -0.70
N ARG A 48 -7.58 -6.72 0.40
CA ARG A 48 -8.57 -7.65 0.98
C ARG A 48 -9.89 -6.99 1.40
N SER A 49 -9.92 -5.67 1.50
CA SER A 49 -11.15 -4.92 1.78
C SER A 49 -12.09 -4.80 0.57
N PHE A 50 -11.62 -5.16 -0.61
CA PHE A 50 -12.40 -5.08 -1.86
C PHE A 50 -12.80 -6.47 -2.32
N GLU A 51 -14.06 -6.62 -2.71
CA GLU A 51 -14.58 -7.90 -3.22
C GLU A 51 -14.14 -8.17 -4.66
N ARG A 52 -13.96 -7.11 -5.46
CA ARG A 52 -13.60 -7.20 -6.87
C ARG A 52 -12.29 -6.48 -7.15
N ASP A 53 -11.53 -7.01 -8.08
CA ASP A 53 -10.27 -6.41 -8.52
C ASP A 53 -10.48 -5.02 -9.14
N GLU A 54 -11.63 -4.78 -9.79
CA GLU A 54 -11.99 -3.46 -10.34
C GLU A 54 -12.20 -2.41 -9.24
N ASP A 55 -12.77 -2.79 -8.11
CA ASP A 55 -12.95 -1.88 -6.97
C ASP A 55 -11.60 -1.53 -6.34
N PHE A 56 -10.69 -2.50 -6.27
CA PHE A 56 -9.33 -2.25 -5.83
C PHE A 56 -8.59 -1.31 -6.79
N ALA A 57 -8.66 -1.56 -8.09
CA ALA A 57 -8.06 -0.68 -9.10
C ALA A 57 -8.62 0.75 -9.02
N ALA A 58 -9.94 0.89 -8.86
CA ALA A 58 -10.59 2.19 -8.69
C ALA A 58 -10.09 2.92 -7.43
N ALA A 59 -9.86 2.19 -6.33
CA ALA A 59 -9.30 2.76 -5.11
C ALA A 59 -7.86 3.27 -5.32
N LEU A 60 -7.04 2.56 -6.08
CA LEU A 60 -5.68 3.01 -6.43
C LEU A 60 -5.71 4.32 -7.23
N MET A 61 -6.59 4.40 -8.23
CA MET A 61 -6.78 5.61 -9.03
C MET A 61 -7.23 6.79 -8.18
N ARG A 62 -8.23 6.57 -7.32
CA ARG A 62 -8.73 7.60 -6.41
C ARG A 62 -7.65 8.09 -5.46
N CYS A 63 -6.87 7.19 -4.88
CA CYS A 63 -5.77 7.55 -3.99
C CYS A 63 -4.71 8.39 -4.72
N ALA A 64 -4.36 8.03 -5.94
CA ALA A 64 -3.43 8.79 -6.77
C ALA A 64 -3.92 10.22 -7.05
N GLU A 65 -5.22 10.40 -7.33
CA GLU A 65 -5.82 11.72 -7.49
C GLU A 65 -5.78 12.54 -6.21
N LEU A 66 -6.22 11.95 -5.09
CA LEU A 66 -6.30 12.64 -3.80
C LEU A 66 -4.94 13.02 -3.24
N THR A 67 -3.89 12.28 -3.58
CA THR A 67 -2.51 12.55 -3.14
C THR A 67 -1.73 13.46 -4.10
N GLY A 68 -2.30 13.78 -5.25
CA GLY A 68 -1.61 14.54 -6.29
C GLY A 68 -0.40 13.78 -6.86
N GLY A 69 -0.48 12.46 -6.91
CA GLY A 69 0.57 11.58 -7.42
C GLY A 69 1.69 11.28 -6.42
N ARG A 70 1.55 11.66 -5.15
CA ARG A 70 2.52 11.29 -4.12
C ARG A 70 2.49 9.77 -3.87
N PRO A 71 3.64 9.16 -3.48
CA PRO A 71 3.71 7.73 -3.30
C PRO A 71 2.85 7.24 -2.13
N PHE A 72 2.19 6.13 -2.36
CA PHE A 72 1.51 5.31 -1.36
C PHE A 72 1.76 3.84 -1.67
N GLY A 73 1.46 2.97 -0.75
CA GLY A 73 1.72 1.54 -0.88
C GLY A 73 0.47 0.67 -0.82
N VAL A 74 0.71 -0.62 -0.94
CA VAL A 74 -0.31 -1.68 -0.86
C VAL A 74 0.12 -2.72 0.17
N ASN A 75 -0.82 -3.12 1.01
CA ASN A 75 -0.64 -4.20 1.99
C ASN A 75 -0.90 -5.56 1.34
N LEU A 76 -0.02 -6.51 1.58
CA LEU A 76 -0.15 -7.89 1.15
C LEU A 76 -0.17 -8.80 2.38
N THR A 77 -1.35 -9.08 2.91
CA THR A 77 -1.50 -10.00 4.04
C THR A 77 -1.55 -11.44 3.54
N LEU A 78 -0.58 -12.21 3.96
CA LEU A 78 -0.41 -13.62 3.57
C LEU A 78 -1.02 -14.55 4.62
N SER A 79 -1.66 -15.61 4.16
CA SER A 79 -2.25 -16.67 4.97
C SER A 79 -1.38 -17.92 4.98
N SER A 80 -1.52 -18.74 6.03
CA SER A 80 -0.94 -20.07 6.06
C SER A 80 -1.60 -21.03 5.07
N ARG A 81 -2.79 -20.69 4.56
CA ARG A 81 -3.51 -21.47 3.55
C ARG A 81 -3.18 -20.97 2.16
N PRO A 82 -2.50 -21.77 1.31
CA PRO A 82 -2.07 -21.34 -0.01
C PRO A 82 -3.20 -20.80 -0.90
N GLU A 83 -4.38 -21.42 -0.83
CA GLU A 83 -5.55 -21.01 -1.61
C GLU A 83 -6.02 -19.58 -1.27
N ALA A 84 -5.82 -19.15 -0.03
CA ALA A 84 -6.17 -17.78 0.37
C ALA A 84 -5.19 -16.72 -0.19
N ASN A 85 -4.07 -17.15 -0.74
CA ASN A 85 -3.04 -16.25 -1.29
C ASN A 85 -3.14 -16.09 -2.82
N HIS A 86 -4.06 -16.76 -3.50
CA HIS A 86 -4.21 -16.64 -4.96
C HIS A 86 -4.50 -15.19 -5.39
N ALA A 87 -5.23 -14.44 -4.58
CA ALA A 87 -5.50 -13.03 -4.86
C ALA A 87 -4.25 -12.15 -4.83
N VAL A 88 -3.25 -12.52 -4.04
CA VAL A 88 -2.00 -11.74 -3.91
C VAL A 88 -1.29 -11.61 -5.24
N THR A 89 -1.27 -12.66 -6.06
CA THR A 89 -0.66 -12.61 -7.41
C THR A 89 -1.33 -11.56 -8.28
N ARG A 90 -2.68 -11.51 -8.26
CA ARG A 90 -3.42 -10.50 -9.03
C ARG A 90 -3.15 -9.09 -8.52
N TRP A 91 -3.09 -8.89 -7.22
CA TRP A 91 -2.79 -7.56 -6.65
C TRP A 91 -1.37 -7.09 -6.99
N LEU A 92 -0.41 -8.02 -7.07
CA LEU A 92 0.95 -7.72 -7.51
C LEU A 92 1.04 -7.33 -9.00
N GLU A 93 0.06 -7.71 -9.80
CA GLU A 93 -0.07 -7.28 -11.20
C GLU A 93 -0.78 -5.93 -11.29
N ILE A 94 -1.91 -5.80 -10.58
CA ILE A 94 -2.76 -4.59 -10.63
C ILE A 94 -2.06 -3.37 -10.05
N ALA A 95 -1.43 -3.49 -8.89
CA ALA A 95 -0.88 -2.34 -8.18
C ALA A 95 0.24 -1.62 -8.95
N PRO A 96 1.23 -2.29 -9.54
CA PRO A 96 2.26 -1.63 -10.35
C PRO A 96 1.71 -0.95 -11.60
N ASP A 97 0.67 -1.51 -12.23
CA ASP A 97 0.00 -0.91 -13.39
C ASP A 97 -0.63 0.45 -13.06
N HIS A 98 -0.92 0.69 -11.78
CA HIS A 98 -1.40 1.98 -11.26
C HIS A 98 -0.32 2.81 -10.55
N GLY A 99 0.95 2.51 -10.79
CA GLY A 99 2.09 3.29 -10.30
C GLY A 99 2.52 2.99 -8.87
N VAL A 100 1.97 1.97 -8.21
CA VAL A 100 2.39 1.55 -6.87
C VAL A 100 3.75 0.86 -6.94
N ARG A 101 4.67 1.28 -6.07
CA ARG A 101 6.04 0.74 -5.99
C ARG A 101 6.40 0.21 -4.61
N PHE A 102 5.56 0.45 -3.61
CA PHE A 102 5.82 0.08 -2.22
C PHE A 102 4.78 -0.91 -1.74
N PHE A 103 5.26 -1.96 -1.11
CA PHE A 103 4.42 -3.01 -0.56
C PHE A 103 4.84 -3.28 0.88
N GLU A 104 3.86 -3.49 1.76
CA GLU A 104 4.12 -4.10 3.06
C GLU A 104 3.56 -5.52 3.06
N THR A 105 4.25 -6.42 3.71
CA THR A 105 3.77 -7.79 3.91
C THR A 105 3.43 -8.02 5.37
N ALA A 106 2.37 -8.75 5.63
CA ALA A 106 1.90 -9.11 6.96
C ALA A 106 1.42 -10.56 6.99
N GLY A 107 1.23 -11.09 8.18
CA GLY A 107 0.79 -12.47 8.37
C GLY A 107 1.95 -13.45 8.25
N TYR A 108 1.92 -14.30 7.26
CA TYR A 108 2.96 -15.31 7.02
C TYR A 108 4.15 -14.74 6.26
N ALA A 109 5.28 -15.47 6.33
CA ALA A 109 6.50 -15.10 5.64
C ALA A 109 6.28 -14.97 4.13
N PRO A 110 6.78 -13.89 3.50
CA PRO A 110 6.52 -13.58 2.10
C PRO A 110 7.44 -14.32 1.11
N THR A 111 7.91 -15.51 1.46
CA THR A 111 8.96 -16.23 0.72
C THR A 111 8.65 -16.39 -0.78
N ASN A 112 7.39 -16.66 -1.11
CA ASN A 112 6.96 -16.84 -2.50
C ASN A 112 6.60 -15.52 -3.21
N VAL A 113 6.58 -14.41 -2.49
CA VAL A 113 6.20 -13.09 -2.99
C VAL A 113 7.43 -12.21 -3.24
N ILE A 114 8.47 -12.39 -2.44
CA ILE A 114 9.70 -11.59 -2.53
C ILE A 114 10.36 -11.67 -3.92
N GLU A 115 10.32 -12.83 -4.55
CA GLU A 115 10.91 -13.01 -5.88
C GLU A 115 10.16 -12.23 -6.99
N THR A 116 8.90 -11.86 -6.72
CA THR A 116 8.06 -11.08 -7.64
C THR A 116 8.17 -9.58 -7.39
N LEU A 117 8.49 -9.18 -6.16
CA LEU A 117 8.66 -7.79 -5.75
C LEU A 117 10.03 -7.26 -6.18
#